data_b9df1bf0981ab4f05b00ad1e7b4dbed2
#
_entry.id   b9df1bf0981ab4f05b00ad1e7b4dbed2
#
_cell.length_a   1.000
_cell.length_b   1.000
_cell.length_c   1.000
_cell.angle_alpha   90.00
_cell.angle_beta   90.00
_cell.angle_gamma   90.00
#
_symmetry.space_group_name_H-M   'P 1'
#
loop_
_entity.id
_entity.type
_entity.pdbx_description
1 polymer ?
#
loop_
_entity_poly.entity_id
_entity_poly.type
_entity_poly.pdbx_seq_one_letter_code
_entity_poly.pdbx_strand_id
1 'polypeptide(L)'
;MIKKVAAVAAACLLLMQANAQKSLPQNFFSKKLANGLEILVIEDNTVPLATIEIAAKNGSYTESPEYNGLSHLYEHMFFKANRDYPNQEAFLDRVKELGIVFNGTTSQERVNYYFTLPKFNLTAGLQFMNSAIRYPKFDSTEMKKENIVVDGEFQRQESNFFFALSDSINHHLWGSLYSRKNVIGDHDIIRSATPAKMETIKNKYYWPNNSLLTVAGDVKHEDVFKQVEQILGSWQPSGFDPFKKWPVPEFTPLAKPDYFIVESKIAPVPVIAFNWLGPDTRNDVAATYAADLFSTIIGQNASKFNKALVDSGLALQVNLSYQTAKFTGPIQLIVVPNPSKIKECLAAVKQQIAQFDAADYFTDEQIATAKRQLEIDRTREQEATSSYVHTVSFWWCSATLDYYANYLENIKKLTREDLQNYARKYIKSKAYTAGLLINKGMVAKVKPEEFFKAD
;
A
#
# COMPACT_ATOMS: atom_id res chain seq x y z
N MET A 1 25.77 -27.42 35.94
CA MET A 1 25.98 -26.84 34.58
C MET A 1 24.69 -26.42 33.90
N ILE A 2 23.63 -27.22 33.92
CA ILE A 2 22.35 -26.94 33.24
C ILE A 2 21.66 -25.63 33.70
N LYS A 3 21.66 -25.29 35.00
CA LYS A 3 21.07 -24.07 35.53
C LYS A 3 21.78 -22.75 35.07
N LYS A 4 23.10 -22.81 34.80
CA LYS A 4 23.86 -21.64 34.30
C LYS A 4 23.65 -21.43 32.82
N VAL A 5 23.41 -22.48 32.03
CA VAL A 5 23.10 -22.36 30.58
C VAL A 5 21.69 -21.81 30.39
N ALA A 6 20.71 -22.20 31.22
CA ALA A 6 19.36 -21.67 31.17
C ALA A 6 19.30 -20.15 31.52
N ALA A 7 20.10 -19.71 32.49
CA ALA A 7 20.18 -18.30 32.88
C ALA A 7 20.85 -17.43 31.79
N VAL A 8 21.84 -17.95 31.07
CA VAL A 8 22.47 -17.24 29.94
C VAL A 8 21.53 -17.18 28.73
N ALA A 9 20.80 -18.26 28.42
CA ALA A 9 19.81 -18.27 27.36
C ALA A 9 18.64 -17.32 27.64
N ALA A 10 18.17 -17.23 28.89
CA ALA A 10 17.13 -16.27 29.29
C ALA A 10 17.62 -14.81 29.25
N ALA A 11 18.88 -14.56 29.63
CA ALA A 11 19.48 -13.22 29.52
C ALA A 11 19.72 -12.81 28.06
N CYS A 12 20.11 -13.73 27.16
CA CYS A 12 20.22 -13.47 25.73
C CYS A 12 18.85 -13.22 25.07
N LEU A 13 17.78 -13.91 25.47
CA LEU A 13 16.42 -13.66 25.00
C LEU A 13 15.87 -12.30 25.47
N LEU A 14 16.18 -11.90 26.71
CA LEU A 14 15.82 -10.58 27.23
C LEU A 14 16.61 -9.44 26.56
N LEU A 15 17.89 -9.68 26.23
CA LEU A 15 18.72 -8.72 25.48
C LEU A 15 18.30 -8.61 24.01
N MET A 16 17.78 -9.67 23.39
CA MET A 16 17.23 -9.59 22.02
C MET A 16 15.90 -8.82 22.00
N GLN A 17 15.06 -8.96 23.02
CA GLN A 17 13.84 -8.16 23.11
C GLN A 17 14.10 -6.67 23.40
N ALA A 18 15.16 -6.37 24.20
CA ALA A 18 15.55 -4.98 24.47
C ALA A 18 16.19 -4.28 23.27
N ASN A 19 16.77 -5.02 22.31
CA ASN A 19 17.33 -4.44 21.08
C ASN A 19 16.28 -4.14 20.00
N ALA A 20 15.15 -4.85 19.96
CA ALA A 20 14.05 -4.56 19.03
C ALA A 20 13.35 -3.22 19.37
N GLN A 21 13.35 -2.83 20.64
CA GLN A 21 12.67 -1.60 21.10
C GLN A 21 13.52 -0.32 20.90
N LYS A 22 14.79 -0.44 20.53
CA LYS A 22 15.70 0.71 20.30
C LYS A 22 15.50 1.42 18.96
N SER A 23 14.70 0.89 18.06
CA SER A 23 14.54 1.40 16.70
C SER A 23 13.36 2.36 16.51
N LEU A 24 12.33 2.30 17.35
CA LEU A 24 11.19 3.21 17.30
C LEU A 24 11.52 4.58 17.95
N PRO A 25 10.90 5.69 17.51
CA PRO A 25 11.02 6.99 18.16
C PRO A 25 10.63 6.93 19.65
N GLN A 26 11.18 7.85 20.47
CA GLN A 26 11.02 7.81 21.94
C GLN A 26 9.57 7.95 22.42
N ASN A 27 8.70 8.54 21.61
CA ASN A 27 7.26 8.70 21.91
C ASN A 27 6.39 7.55 21.39
N PHE A 28 6.99 6.45 20.96
CA PHE A 28 6.32 5.25 20.47
C PHE A 28 6.37 4.15 21.53
N PHE A 29 5.20 3.66 21.92
CA PHE A 29 5.05 2.61 22.92
C PHE A 29 4.21 1.48 22.35
N SER A 30 4.69 0.25 22.44
CA SER A 30 3.99 -0.90 21.91
C SER A 30 3.68 -1.94 22.99
N LYS A 31 2.53 -2.60 22.84
CA LYS A 31 2.10 -3.74 23.69
C LYS A 31 1.35 -4.74 22.84
N LYS A 32 1.53 -6.01 23.13
CA LYS A 32 0.72 -7.09 22.54
C LYS A 32 -0.14 -7.70 23.63
N LEU A 33 -1.46 -7.75 23.42
CA LEU A 33 -2.39 -8.37 24.34
C LEU A 33 -2.35 -9.91 24.27
N ALA A 34 -2.87 -10.56 25.29
CA ALA A 34 -2.97 -12.04 25.35
C ALA A 34 -3.79 -12.62 24.18
N ASN A 35 -4.78 -11.88 23.66
CA ASN A 35 -5.58 -12.26 22.49
C ASN A 35 -4.87 -12.01 21.14
N GLY A 36 -3.63 -11.53 21.16
CA GLY A 36 -2.82 -11.30 19.99
C GLY A 36 -2.98 -9.91 19.34
N LEU A 37 -3.87 -9.04 19.82
CA LEU A 37 -3.98 -7.66 19.35
C LEU A 37 -2.68 -6.90 19.64
N GLU A 38 -2.08 -6.35 18.60
CA GLU A 38 -0.96 -5.44 18.73
C GLU A 38 -1.47 -4.02 18.95
N ILE A 39 -0.87 -3.31 19.90
CA ILE A 39 -1.22 -1.93 20.24
C ILE A 39 0.02 -1.09 20.06
N LEU A 40 -0.13 0.04 19.37
CA LEU A 40 0.88 1.08 19.28
C LEU A 40 0.30 2.39 19.80
N VAL A 41 1.03 3.08 20.66
CA VAL A 41 0.68 4.42 21.14
C VAL A 41 1.75 5.40 20.72
N ILE A 42 1.33 6.53 20.14
CA ILE A 42 2.20 7.64 19.75
C ILE A 42 1.79 8.85 20.57
N GLU A 43 2.59 9.19 21.59
CA GLU A 43 2.32 10.34 22.45
C GLU A 43 2.68 11.65 21.76
N ASP A 44 1.70 12.54 21.58
CA ASP A 44 1.88 13.88 21.03
C ASP A 44 0.84 14.84 21.63
N ASN A 45 1.27 15.68 22.54
CA ASN A 45 0.41 16.62 23.28
C ASN A 45 0.33 18.01 22.65
N THR A 46 0.65 18.15 21.37
CA THR A 46 0.63 19.45 20.67
C THR A 46 -0.79 20.01 20.50
N VAL A 47 -1.78 19.12 20.37
CA VAL A 47 -3.21 19.47 20.27
C VAL A 47 -4.04 18.51 21.14
N PRO A 48 -5.18 18.95 21.75
CA PRO A 48 -5.98 18.13 22.65
C PRO A 48 -6.88 17.12 21.90
N LEU A 49 -6.32 16.42 20.92
CA LEU A 49 -6.98 15.41 20.09
C LEU A 49 -6.34 14.04 20.31
N ALA A 50 -7.12 13.00 20.04
CA ALA A 50 -6.64 11.63 19.90
C ALA A 50 -7.17 11.01 18.61
N THR A 51 -6.33 10.27 17.94
CA THR A 51 -6.70 9.45 16.76
C THR A 51 -6.60 7.98 17.16
N ILE A 52 -7.70 7.26 16.99
CA ILE A 52 -7.81 5.81 17.16
C ILE A 52 -7.87 5.22 15.76
N GLU A 53 -6.89 4.40 15.38
CA GLU A 53 -6.92 3.65 14.14
C GLU A 53 -6.84 2.16 14.40
N ILE A 54 -7.70 1.38 13.75
CA ILE A 54 -7.53 -0.08 13.68
C ILE A 54 -7.26 -0.49 12.23
N ALA A 55 -6.16 -1.21 12.03
CA ALA A 55 -5.76 -1.76 10.74
C ALA A 55 -5.81 -3.29 10.79
N ALA A 56 -6.34 -3.90 9.74
CA ALA A 56 -6.31 -5.34 9.52
C ALA A 56 -5.44 -5.69 8.32
N LYS A 57 -4.68 -6.79 8.42
CA LYS A 57 -3.99 -7.39 7.26
C LYS A 57 -5.04 -8.04 6.37
N ASN A 58 -5.67 -7.21 5.56
CA ASN A 58 -6.67 -7.52 4.55
C ASN A 58 -6.53 -6.49 3.41
N GLY A 59 -7.21 -6.71 2.29
CA GLY A 59 -7.17 -5.87 1.11
C GLY A 59 -7.25 -6.72 -0.15
N SER A 60 -7.04 -6.13 -1.31
CA SER A 60 -7.21 -6.89 -2.57
C SER A 60 -6.29 -8.10 -2.67
N TYR A 61 -5.12 -8.12 -2.04
CA TYR A 61 -4.19 -9.28 -2.07
C TYR A 61 -4.77 -10.57 -1.49
N THR A 62 -5.82 -10.47 -0.66
CA THR A 62 -6.54 -11.64 -0.11
C THR A 62 -7.68 -12.10 -1.01
N GLU A 63 -8.02 -11.35 -2.05
CA GLU A 63 -9.20 -11.57 -2.87
C GLU A 63 -8.93 -12.53 -4.02
N SER A 64 -9.77 -13.56 -4.12
CA SER A 64 -9.94 -14.33 -5.35
C SER A 64 -10.90 -13.59 -6.30
N PRO A 65 -10.94 -13.92 -7.59
CA PRO A 65 -11.76 -13.19 -8.56
C PRO A 65 -13.23 -12.98 -8.13
N GLU A 66 -13.86 -13.96 -7.47
CA GLU A 66 -15.24 -13.88 -6.98
C GLU A 66 -15.44 -12.95 -5.77
N TYR A 67 -14.34 -12.39 -5.23
CA TYR A 67 -14.33 -11.41 -4.14
C TYR A 67 -13.70 -10.08 -4.56
N ASN A 68 -13.40 -9.88 -5.85
CA ASN A 68 -12.66 -8.70 -6.32
C ASN A 68 -13.41 -7.40 -5.98
N GLY A 69 -12.77 -6.54 -5.18
CA GLY A 69 -13.30 -5.26 -4.69
C GLY A 69 -14.11 -5.34 -3.39
N LEU A 70 -14.31 -6.54 -2.83
CA LEU A 70 -15.17 -6.69 -1.67
C LEU A 70 -14.51 -6.28 -0.35
N SER A 71 -13.17 -6.18 -0.27
CA SER A 71 -12.50 -5.54 0.87
C SER A 71 -12.79 -4.04 0.92
N HIS A 72 -12.91 -3.39 -0.23
CA HIS A 72 -13.30 -1.98 -0.34
C HIS A 72 -14.79 -1.79 0.03
N LEU A 73 -15.67 -2.63 -0.50
CA LEU A 73 -17.08 -2.60 -0.11
C LEU A 73 -17.27 -2.89 1.40
N TYR A 74 -16.43 -3.76 1.99
CA TYR A 74 -16.44 -4.01 3.43
C TYR A 74 -16.08 -2.75 4.23
N GLU A 75 -15.12 -1.96 3.74
CA GLU A 75 -14.78 -0.66 4.33
C GLU A 75 -16.00 0.26 4.39
N HIS A 76 -16.74 0.40 3.28
CA HIS A 76 -17.99 1.17 3.26
C HIS A 76 -19.02 0.67 4.27
N MET A 77 -19.21 -0.64 4.33
CA MET A 77 -20.17 -1.26 5.24
C MET A 77 -19.80 -1.14 6.71
N PHE A 78 -18.51 -0.95 7.04
CA PHE A 78 -18.04 -0.74 8.42
C PHE A 78 -18.70 0.48 9.09
N PHE A 79 -18.97 1.52 8.32
CA PHE A 79 -19.54 2.78 8.81
C PHE A 79 -21.07 2.83 8.77
N LYS A 80 -21.75 1.72 8.46
CA LYS A 80 -23.22 1.71 8.32
C LYS A 80 -23.93 1.30 9.60
N ALA A 81 -23.55 0.19 10.20
CA ALA A 81 -24.21 -0.34 11.38
C ALA A 81 -23.33 -1.33 12.15
N ASN A 82 -23.58 -1.44 13.44
CA ASN A 82 -22.99 -2.46 14.30
C ASN A 82 -23.99 -2.86 15.39
N ARG A 83 -23.56 -3.75 16.30
CA ARG A 83 -24.44 -4.27 17.36
C ARG A 83 -25.07 -3.17 18.22
N ASP A 84 -24.29 -2.15 18.59
CA ASP A 84 -24.71 -1.11 19.56
C ASP A 84 -25.34 0.09 18.83
N TYR A 85 -25.08 0.25 17.52
CA TYR A 85 -25.63 1.29 16.66
C TYR A 85 -26.23 0.60 15.42
N PRO A 86 -27.54 0.27 15.47
CA PRO A 86 -28.13 -0.73 14.58
C PRO A 86 -28.38 -0.26 13.13
N ASN A 87 -28.21 1.02 12.83
CA ASN A 87 -28.37 1.64 11.51
C ASN A 87 -27.40 2.82 11.34
N GLN A 88 -27.31 3.36 10.11
CA GLN A 88 -26.42 4.44 9.77
C GLN A 88 -26.73 5.74 10.53
N GLU A 89 -28.00 6.04 10.79
CA GLU A 89 -28.41 7.24 11.52
C GLU A 89 -27.86 7.21 12.97
N ALA A 90 -28.09 6.10 13.69
CA ALA A 90 -27.56 5.91 15.06
C ALA A 90 -26.02 5.94 15.07
N PHE A 91 -25.36 5.40 14.03
CA PHE A 91 -23.90 5.48 13.89
C PHE A 91 -23.44 6.95 13.76
N LEU A 92 -24.04 7.71 12.86
CA LEU A 92 -23.70 9.11 12.61
C LEU A 92 -24.04 10.03 13.79
N ASP A 93 -25.11 9.76 14.51
CA ASP A 93 -25.44 10.50 15.73
C ASP A 93 -24.39 10.28 16.83
N ARG A 94 -23.88 9.05 16.96
CA ARG A 94 -22.75 8.79 17.87
C ARG A 94 -21.47 9.48 17.43
N VAL A 95 -21.19 9.53 16.14
CA VAL A 95 -20.08 10.30 15.57
C VAL A 95 -20.16 11.78 15.95
N LYS A 96 -21.34 12.39 15.79
CA LYS A 96 -21.57 13.81 16.15
C LYS A 96 -21.43 14.03 17.66
N GLU A 97 -22.04 13.17 18.47
CA GLU A 97 -21.98 13.25 19.94
C GLU A 97 -20.54 13.25 20.47
N LEU A 98 -19.68 12.42 19.88
CA LEU A 98 -18.27 12.30 20.29
C LEU A 98 -17.35 13.32 19.61
N GLY A 99 -17.85 14.11 18.66
CA GLY A 99 -17.03 15.03 17.86
C GLY A 99 -16.02 14.31 17.00
N ILE A 100 -16.38 13.17 16.42
CA ILE A 100 -15.50 12.33 15.63
C ILE A 100 -15.42 12.83 14.19
N VAL A 101 -14.20 12.94 13.66
CA VAL A 101 -13.90 12.87 12.23
C VAL A 101 -13.43 11.46 11.94
N PHE A 102 -14.05 10.80 10.97
CA PHE A 102 -13.75 9.40 10.64
C PHE A 102 -13.52 9.20 9.14
N ASN A 103 -12.77 8.18 8.82
CA ASN A 103 -12.66 7.62 7.47
C ASN A 103 -12.08 6.20 7.54
N GLY A 104 -12.04 5.52 6.39
CA GLY A 104 -11.35 4.28 6.14
C GLY A 104 -10.51 4.37 4.88
N THR A 105 -9.64 3.39 4.69
CA THR A 105 -8.88 3.24 3.46
C THR A 105 -8.63 1.77 3.19
N THR A 106 -8.93 1.34 1.98
CA THR A 106 -8.55 0.01 1.49
C THR A 106 -7.39 0.15 0.50
N SER A 107 -6.34 -0.59 0.74
CA SER A 107 -5.21 -0.76 -0.17
C SER A 107 -5.04 -2.23 -0.56
N GLN A 108 -3.98 -2.54 -1.30
CA GLN A 108 -3.72 -3.93 -1.66
C GLN A 108 -3.52 -4.81 -0.41
N GLU A 109 -2.83 -4.34 0.62
CA GLU A 109 -2.39 -5.17 1.76
C GLU A 109 -2.90 -4.69 3.13
N ARG A 110 -3.71 -3.62 3.17
CA ARG A 110 -4.26 -3.06 4.39
C ARG A 110 -5.69 -2.56 4.18
N VAL A 111 -6.55 -2.82 5.17
CA VAL A 111 -7.78 -2.05 5.40
C VAL A 111 -7.67 -1.44 6.78
N ASN A 112 -7.89 -0.13 6.88
CA ASN A 112 -7.86 0.58 8.16
C ASN A 112 -9.08 1.50 8.31
N TYR A 113 -9.45 1.71 9.57
CA TYR A 113 -10.56 2.55 10.00
C TYR A 113 -10.06 3.46 11.11
N TYR A 114 -10.40 4.74 11.08
CA TYR A 114 -9.94 5.66 12.11
C TYR A 114 -10.99 6.67 12.56
N PHE A 115 -10.87 7.07 13.81
CA PHE A 115 -11.63 8.10 14.48
C PHE A 115 -10.66 9.11 15.09
N THR A 116 -10.74 10.37 14.66
CA THR A 116 -10.06 11.49 15.32
C THR A 116 -11.09 12.27 16.11
N LEU A 117 -10.83 12.51 17.41
CA LEU A 117 -11.78 13.04 18.36
C LEU A 117 -11.09 13.83 19.49
N PRO A 118 -11.81 14.69 20.22
CA PRO A 118 -11.27 15.32 21.43
C PRO A 118 -10.80 14.27 22.45
N LYS A 119 -9.61 14.44 23.02
CA LYS A 119 -8.97 13.46 23.91
C LYS A 119 -9.83 12.99 25.09
N PHE A 120 -10.71 13.85 25.60
CA PHE A 120 -11.60 13.52 26.72
C PHE A 120 -12.68 12.50 26.34
N ASN A 121 -12.91 12.28 25.05
CA ASN A 121 -13.82 11.25 24.52
C ASN A 121 -13.09 9.95 24.14
N LEU A 122 -11.79 9.79 24.42
CA LEU A 122 -10.99 8.63 24.03
C LEU A 122 -11.62 7.30 24.44
N THR A 123 -12.04 7.16 25.69
CA THR A 123 -12.65 5.91 26.19
C THR A 123 -13.92 5.55 25.41
N ALA A 124 -14.79 6.53 25.17
CA ALA A 124 -16.02 6.34 24.42
C ALA A 124 -15.74 6.03 22.93
N GLY A 125 -14.70 6.66 22.36
CA GLY A 125 -14.22 6.36 21.00
C GLY A 125 -13.66 4.93 20.88
N LEU A 126 -12.90 4.46 21.86
CA LEU A 126 -12.39 3.06 21.90
C LEU A 126 -13.55 2.05 22.03
N GLN A 127 -14.58 2.34 22.83
CA GLN A 127 -15.78 1.52 22.92
C GLN A 127 -16.55 1.48 21.61
N PHE A 128 -16.66 2.62 20.92
CA PHE A 128 -17.31 2.71 19.63
C PHE A 128 -16.55 1.93 18.56
N MET A 129 -15.22 2.09 18.50
CA MET A 129 -14.35 1.30 17.60
C MET A 129 -14.47 -0.20 17.89
N ASN A 130 -14.50 -0.60 19.17
CA ASN A 130 -14.68 -2.00 19.56
C ASN A 130 -16.02 -2.57 19.07
N SER A 131 -17.10 -1.82 19.15
CA SER A 131 -18.39 -2.26 18.63
C SER A 131 -18.38 -2.40 17.11
N ALA A 132 -17.79 -1.42 16.41
CA ALA A 132 -17.74 -1.41 14.94
C ALA A 132 -16.87 -2.55 14.38
N ILE A 133 -15.68 -2.79 14.93
CA ILE A 133 -14.77 -3.81 14.38
C ILE A 133 -15.18 -5.25 14.72
N ARG A 134 -15.74 -5.47 15.92
CA ARG A 134 -16.09 -6.83 16.37
C ARG A 134 -17.47 -7.27 15.92
N TYR A 135 -18.41 -6.34 15.82
CA TYR A 135 -19.83 -6.64 15.68
C TYR A 135 -20.49 -5.81 14.55
N PRO A 136 -19.86 -5.70 13.38
CA PRO A 136 -20.50 -5.02 12.24
C PRO A 136 -21.80 -5.72 11.89
N LYS A 137 -22.78 -4.97 11.40
CA LYS A 137 -24.03 -5.51 10.84
C LYS A 137 -24.08 -5.25 9.34
N PHE A 138 -24.29 -6.28 8.58
CA PHE A 138 -24.44 -6.20 7.13
C PHE A 138 -25.92 -6.37 6.76
N ASP A 139 -26.66 -5.26 6.82
CA ASP A 139 -28.06 -5.25 6.39
C ASP A 139 -28.16 -5.34 4.88
N SER A 140 -29.04 -6.22 4.37
CA SER A 140 -29.16 -6.49 2.94
C SER A 140 -29.72 -5.30 2.14
N THR A 141 -30.55 -4.46 2.76
CA THR A 141 -31.13 -3.28 2.10
C THR A 141 -30.08 -2.17 2.00
N GLU A 142 -29.33 -1.94 3.08
CA GLU A 142 -28.22 -0.97 3.08
C GLU A 142 -27.12 -1.41 2.12
N MET A 143 -26.76 -2.71 2.09
CA MET A 143 -25.78 -3.21 1.12
C MET A 143 -26.17 -2.97 -0.33
N LYS A 144 -27.45 -3.20 -0.71
CA LYS A 144 -27.90 -2.93 -2.08
C LYS A 144 -27.71 -1.47 -2.48
N LYS A 145 -27.92 -0.54 -1.55
CA LYS A 145 -27.66 0.88 -1.79
C LYS A 145 -26.16 1.14 -1.92
N GLU A 146 -25.37 0.58 -1.03
CA GLU A 146 -23.92 0.80 -1.00
C GLU A 146 -23.20 0.14 -2.18
N ASN A 147 -23.67 -1.01 -2.65
CA ASN A 147 -23.16 -1.62 -3.87
C ASN A 147 -23.27 -0.65 -5.07
N ILE A 148 -24.36 0.12 -5.16
CA ILE A 148 -24.53 1.14 -6.20
C ILE A 148 -23.58 2.32 -6.00
N VAL A 149 -23.33 2.73 -4.76
CA VAL A 149 -22.39 3.82 -4.43
C VAL A 149 -20.97 3.44 -4.85
N VAL A 150 -20.50 2.26 -4.45
CA VAL A 150 -19.15 1.76 -4.79
C VAL A 150 -19.01 1.54 -6.30
N ASP A 151 -20.05 1.02 -6.96
CA ASP A 151 -20.08 0.91 -8.41
C ASP A 151 -20.00 2.28 -9.11
N GLY A 152 -20.65 3.30 -8.54
CA GLY A 152 -20.53 4.70 -9.02
C GLY A 152 -19.12 5.27 -8.85
N GLU A 153 -18.41 4.91 -7.79
CA GLU A 153 -16.99 5.27 -7.62
C GLU A 153 -16.11 4.60 -8.67
N PHE A 154 -16.39 3.34 -8.99
CA PHE A 154 -15.72 2.64 -10.07
C PHE A 154 -15.94 3.36 -11.41
N GLN A 155 -17.18 3.67 -11.78
CA GLN A 155 -17.50 4.41 -13.01
C GLN A 155 -16.81 5.78 -13.05
N ARG A 156 -16.66 6.45 -11.90
CA ARG A 156 -15.89 7.70 -11.82
C ARG A 156 -14.41 7.48 -12.14
N GLN A 157 -13.82 6.38 -11.68
CA GLN A 157 -12.42 6.04 -12.04
C GLN A 157 -12.29 5.71 -13.53
N GLU A 158 -13.26 5.00 -14.14
CA GLU A 158 -13.28 4.73 -15.57
C GLU A 158 -13.34 5.99 -16.44
N SER A 159 -13.88 7.09 -15.91
CA SER A 159 -13.88 8.39 -16.62
C SER A 159 -12.48 9.00 -16.74
N ASN A 160 -11.49 8.54 -15.96
CA ASN A 160 -10.10 8.94 -16.11
C ASN A 160 -9.47 8.22 -17.30
N PHE A 161 -8.87 8.96 -18.22
CA PHE A 161 -8.26 8.38 -19.43
C PHE A 161 -7.15 7.38 -19.14
N PHE A 162 -6.48 7.46 -17.99
CA PHE A 162 -5.47 6.49 -17.55
C PHE A 162 -6.05 5.16 -17.07
N PHE A 163 -7.34 5.11 -16.69
CA PHE A 163 -7.93 3.92 -16.10
C PHE A 163 -7.78 2.68 -16.99
N ALA A 164 -8.14 2.80 -18.27
CA ALA A 164 -8.07 1.69 -19.20
C ALA A 164 -6.63 1.14 -19.37
N LEU A 165 -5.61 2.02 -19.31
CA LEU A 165 -4.22 1.60 -19.34
C LEU A 165 -3.84 0.86 -18.04
N SER A 166 -4.21 1.39 -16.87
CA SER A 166 -3.92 0.80 -15.57
C SER A 166 -4.57 -0.56 -15.40
N ASP A 167 -5.83 -0.70 -15.82
CA ASP A 167 -6.56 -1.96 -15.78
C ASP A 167 -5.92 -3.01 -16.71
N SER A 168 -5.58 -2.63 -17.95
CA SER A 168 -4.85 -3.49 -18.87
C SER A 168 -3.49 -3.92 -18.30
N ILE A 169 -2.74 -3.02 -17.67
CA ILE A 169 -1.49 -3.35 -16.99
C ILE A 169 -1.71 -4.43 -15.93
N ASN A 170 -2.75 -4.27 -15.09
CA ASN A 170 -3.07 -5.25 -14.05
C ASN A 170 -3.34 -6.64 -14.64
N HIS A 171 -4.14 -6.72 -15.69
CA HIS A 171 -4.41 -7.99 -16.37
C HIS A 171 -3.16 -8.64 -16.98
N HIS A 172 -2.34 -7.87 -17.69
CA HIS A 172 -1.13 -8.36 -18.36
C HIS A 172 -0.02 -8.71 -17.36
N LEU A 173 0.20 -7.88 -16.31
CA LEU A 173 1.29 -8.07 -15.36
C LEU A 173 0.99 -9.18 -14.34
N TRP A 174 -0.26 -9.23 -13.83
CA TRP A 174 -0.64 -10.13 -12.74
C TRP A 174 -1.39 -11.39 -13.23
N GLY A 175 -1.81 -11.44 -14.49
CA GLY A 175 -2.50 -12.58 -15.11
C GLY A 175 -3.74 -13.02 -14.32
N SER A 176 -3.88 -14.30 -14.02
CA SER A 176 -5.00 -14.85 -13.25
C SER A 176 -5.09 -14.33 -11.81
N LEU A 177 -4.06 -13.64 -11.31
CA LEU A 177 -4.03 -13.07 -9.96
C LEU A 177 -4.31 -11.55 -9.94
N TYR A 178 -4.80 -10.98 -11.05
CA TYR A 178 -5.05 -9.53 -11.17
C TYR A 178 -5.97 -8.98 -10.07
N SER A 179 -6.98 -9.74 -9.64
CA SER A 179 -7.89 -9.33 -8.57
C SER A 179 -7.16 -8.99 -7.26
N ARG A 180 -6.01 -9.62 -7.02
CA ARG A 180 -5.18 -9.38 -5.82
C ARG A 180 -4.42 -8.06 -5.85
N LYS A 181 -4.43 -7.36 -6.96
CA LYS A 181 -3.81 -6.05 -7.16
C LYS A 181 -4.81 -4.96 -7.56
N ASN A 182 -6.07 -5.34 -7.77
CA ASN A 182 -7.15 -4.44 -8.14
C ASN A 182 -8.04 -4.14 -6.92
N VAL A 183 -7.86 -2.97 -6.30
CA VAL A 183 -8.59 -2.57 -5.09
C VAL A 183 -10.02 -2.15 -5.39
N ILE A 184 -10.24 -1.48 -6.54
CA ILE A 184 -11.58 -0.98 -6.89
C ILE A 184 -12.55 -2.11 -7.21
N GLY A 185 -12.04 -3.21 -7.75
CA GLY A 185 -12.81 -4.43 -7.93
C GLY A 185 -13.35 -4.66 -9.34
N ASP A 186 -14.49 -5.35 -9.38
CA ASP A 186 -15.23 -5.72 -10.58
C ASP A 186 -16.69 -5.32 -10.42
N HIS A 187 -17.30 -4.76 -11.46
CA HIS A 187 -18.70 -4.26 -11.44
C HIS A 187 -19.71 -5.32 -11.03
N ASP A 188 -19.63 -6.51 -11.63
CA ASP A 188 -20.61 -7.57 -11.39
C ASP A 188 -20.45 -8.16 -9.99
N ILE A 189 -19.22 -8.28 -9.52
CA ILE A 189 -18.91 -8.75 -8.16
C ILE A 189 -19.42 -7.75 -7.11
N ILE A 190 -19.19 -6.45 -7.32
CA ILE A 190 -19.64 -5.38 -6.41
C ILE A 190 -21.18 -5.34 -6.40
N ARG A 191 -21.81 -5.26 -7.56
CA ARG A 191 -23.29 -5.16 -7.70
C ARG A 191 -24.00 -6.36 -7.10
N SER A 192 -23.41 -7.56 -7.20
CA SER A 192 -23.98 -8.82 -6.68
C SER A 192 -23.53 -9.17 -5.26
N ALA A 193 -22.79 -8.30 -4.58
CA ALA A 193 -22.28 -8.57 -3.24
C ALA A 193 -23.42 -8.75 -2.23
N THR A 194 -23.21 -9.67 -1.28
CA THR A 194 -24.21 -10.08 -0.28
C THR A 194 -23.65 -10.00 1.14
N PRO A 195 -24.52 -9.87 2.18
CA PRO A 195 -24.11 -9.96 3.57
C PRO A 195 -23.25 -11.19 3.89
N ALA A 196 -23.55 -12.34 3.29
CA ALA A 196 -22.81 -13.58 3.50
C ALA A 196 -21.35 -13.48 3.03
N LYS A 197 -21.07 -12.75 1.93
CA LYS A 197 -19.70 -12.47 1.48
C LYS A 197 -18.96 -11.57 2.48
N MET A 198 -19.62 -10.56 3.04
CA MET A 198 -19.04 -9.68 4.08
C MET A 198 -18.71 -10.47 5.36
N GLU A 199 -19.63 -11.32 5.83
CA GLU A 199 -19.36 -12.20 6.97
C GLU A 199 -18.19 -13.17 6.69
N THR A 200 -18.05 -13.64 5.46
CA THR A 200 -16.93 -14.49 5.06
C THR A 200 -15.60 -13.73 5.19
N ILE A 201 -15.52 -12.49 4.71
CA ILE A 201 -14.32 -11.64 4.82
C ILE A 201 -14.01 -11.38 6.30
N LYS A 202 -15.02 -10.99 7.08
CA LYS A 202 -14.89 -10.76 8.52
C LYS A 202 -14.30 -11.97 9.22
N ASN A 203 -14.89 -13.15 9.02
CA ASN A 203 -14.48 -14.39 9.67
C ASN A 203 -13.13 -14.94 9.20
N LYS A 204 -12.61 -14.47 8.05
CA LYS A 204 -11.26 -14.79 7.59
C LYS A 204 -10.21 -13.87 8.20
N TYR A 205 -10.43 -12.56 8.21
CA TYR A 205 -9.34 -11.59 8.40
C TYR A 205 -9.50 -10.63 9.58
N TYR A 206 -10.72 -10.39 10.10
CA TYR A 206 -10.97 -9.40 11.16
C TYR A 206 -10.91 -10.04 12.55
N TRP A 207 -9.67 -10.29 12.99
CA TRP A 207 -9.35 -10.92 14.27
C TRP A 207 -8.30 -10.10 15.02
N PRO A 208 -8.26 -10.12 16.37
CA PRO A 208 -7.28 -9.37 17.13
C PRO A 208 -5.84 -9.76 16.77
N ASN A 209 -5.57 -11.05 16.55
CA ASN A 209 -4.25 -11.56 16.17
C ASN A 209 -3.87 -11.27 14.70
N ASN A 210 -4.71 -10.57 13.94
CA ASN A 210 -4.47 -10.07 12.59
C ASN A 210 -4.67 -8.56 12.48
N SER A 211 -4.71 -7.86 13.62
CA SER A 211 -5.00 -6.42 13.67
C SER A 211 -3.98 -5.66 14.51
N LEU A 212 -3.75 -4.40 14.13
CA LEU A 212 -3.03 -3.40 14.91
C LEU A 212 -3.99 -2.30 15.32
N LEU A 213 -4.03 -1.97 16.61
CA LEU A 213 -4.69 -0.77 17.11
C LEU A 213 -3.62 0.30 17.38
N THR A 214 -3.70 1.42 16.67
CA THR A 214 -2.85 2.58 16.92
C THR A 214 -3.66 3.68 17.59
N VAL A 215 -3.15 4.24 18.68
CA VAL A 215 -3.72 5.43 19.33
C VAL A 215 -2.65 6.51 19.35
N ALA A 216 -2.94 7.66 18.77
CA ALA A 216 -1.97 8.75 18.69
C ALA A 216 -2.58 10.08 19.12
N GLY A 217 -1.78 10.96 19.74
CA GLY A 217 -2.21 12.29 20.17
C GLY A 217 -1.95 12.57 21.65
N ASP A 218 -2.76 13.46 22.24
CA ASP A 218 -2.62 13.87 23.64
C ASP A 218 -3.16 12.78 24.59
N VAL A 219 -2.37 11.73 24.71
CA VAL A 219 -2.67 10.51 25.48
C VAL A 219 -1.44 10.06 26.26
N LYS A 220 -1.65 9.21 27.28
CA LYS A 220 -0.58 8.48 27.99
C LYS A 220 -0.68 7.00 27.67
N HIS A 221 0.43 6.41 27.26
CA HIS A 221 0.45 5.03 26.78
C HIS A 221 0.00 4.03 27.85
N GLU A 222 0.36 4.24 29.14
CA GLU A 222 -0.07 3.36 30.23
C GLU A 222 -1.60 3.34 30.38
N ASP A 223 -2.25 4.51 30.27
CA ASP A 223 -3.69 4.65 30.35
C ASP A 223 -4.38 4.04 29.13
N VAL A 224 -3.82 4.25 27.94
CA VAL A 224 -4.31 3.65 26.69
C VAL A 224 -4.23 2.12 26.77
N PHE A 225 -3.09 1.56 27.16
CA PHE A 225 -2.92 0.12 27.27
C PHE A 225 -3.93 -0.50 28.25
N LYS A 226 -4.17 0.13 29.40
CA LYS A 226 -5.16 -0.31 30.37
C LYS A 226 -6.58 -0.27 29.81
N GLN A 227 -6.97 0.83 29.18
CA GLN A 227 -8.30 0.97 28.57
C GLN A 227 -8.51 -0.03 27.43
N VAL A 228 -7.54 -0.20 26.53
CA VAL A 228 -7.63 -1.14 25.42
C VAL A 228 -7.72 -2.57 25.92
N GLU A 229 -6.97 -2.95 26.96
CA GLU A 229 -7.06 -4.28 27.58
C GLU A 229 -8.44 -4.54 28.20
N GLN A 230 -9.03 -3.55 28.86
CA GLN A 230 -10.39 -3.65 29.43
C GLN A 230 -11.47 -3.75 28.34
N ILE A 231 -11.35 -3.00 27.24
CA ILE A 231 -12.38 -2.89 26.19
C ILE A 231 -12.25 -4.02 25.16
N LEU A 232 -11.02 -4.29 24.66
CA LEU A 232 -10.76 -5.21 23.55
C LEU A 232 -10.12 -6.53 24.00
N GLY A 233 -9.69 -6.68 25.26
CA GLY A 233 -9.04 -7.89 25.75
C GLY A 233 -9.91 -9.15 25.66
N SER A 234 -11.25 -8.99 25.74
CA SER A 234 -12.22 -10.10 25.55
C SER A 234 -12.47 -10.46 24.08
N TRP A 235 -11.88 -9.76 23.12
CA TRP A 235 -12.01 -10.10 21.70
C TRP A 235 -11.25 -11.42 21.45
N GLN A 236 -11.99 -12.47 21.08
CA GLN A 236 -11.42 -13.80 20.92
C GLN A 236 -10.54 -13.87 19.67
N PRO A 237 -9.34 -14.46 19.75
CA PRO A 237 -8.49 -14.67 18.58
C PRO A 237 -9.09 -15.74 17.64
N SER A 238 -8.65 -15.74 16.38
CA SER A 238 -9.12 -16.68 15.36
C SER A 238 -8.81 -18.16 15.66
N GLY A 239 -7.84 -18.44 16.53
CA GLY A 239 -7.31 -19.79 16.72
C GLY A 239 -6.47 -20.30 15.53
N PHE A 240 -6.28 -19.51 14.48
CA PHE A 240 -5.48 -19.80 13.30
C PHE A 240 -4.77 -18.55 12.77
N ASP A 241 -3.76 -18.78 11.93
CA ASP A 241 -3.16 -17.73 11.13
C ASP A 241 -3.89 -17.67 9.77
N PRO A 242 -4.53 -16.52 9.40
CA PRO A 242 -5.25 -16.40 8.15
C PRO A 242 -4.39 -16.73 6.90
N PHE A 243 -3.12 -16.32 6.91
CA PHE A 243 -2.22 -16.49 5.77
C PHE A 243 -1.60 -17.88 5.66
N LYS A 244 -1.60 -18.65 6.75
CA LYS A 244 -1.30 -20.09 6.70
C LYS A 244 -2.52 -20.88 6.20
N LYS A 245 -3.73 -20.47 6.59
CA LYS A 245 -4.96 -21.17 6.23
C LYS A 245 -5.41 -20.83 4.80
N TRP A 246 -5.23 -19.57 4.38
CA TRP A 246 -5.52 -19.07 3.03
C TRP A 246 -4.29 -18.31 2.51
N PRO A 247 -3.27 -19.02 2.04
CA PRO A 247 -2.03 -18.38 1.58
C PRO A 247 -2.29 -17.52 0.35
N VAL A 248 -1.63 -16.37 0.31
CA VAL A 248 -1.60 -15.55 -0.91
C VAL A 248 -0.71 -16.27 -1.92
N PRO A 249 -1.20 -16.58 -3.13
CA PRO A 249 -0.38 -17.22 -4.16
C PRO A 249 0.80 -16.37 -4.55
N GLU A 250 1.92 -17.01 -4.93
CA GLU A 250 3.07 -16.32 -5.49
C GLU A 250 2.75 -15.81 -6.92
N PHE A 251 3.20 -14.61 -7.21
CA PHE A 251 3.08 -14.04 -8.55
C PHE A 251 4.13 -14.65 -9.47
N THR A 252 3.68 -15.27 -10.55
CA THR A 252 4.57 -15.92 -11.51
C THR A 252 5.22 -14.87 -12.41
N PRO A 253 6.58 -14.83 -12.51
CA PRO A 253 7.25 -13.95 -13.43
C PRO A 253 6.85 -14.25 -14.89
N LEU A 254 6.78 -13.21 -15.71
CA LEU A 254 6.55 -13.36 -17.14
C LEU A 254 7.71 -14.13 -17.79
N ALA A 255 7.39 -15.06 -18.68
CA ALA A 255 8.40 -15.85 -19.42
C ALA A 255 9.07 -15.04 -20.54
N LYS A 256 8.35 -14.06 -21.09
CA LYS A 256 8.80 -13.15 -22.17
C LYS A 256 8.09 -11.81 -22.01
N PRO A 257 8.60 -10.74 -22.63
CA PRO A 257 7.88 -9.47 -22.70
C PRO A 257 6.49 -9.65 -23.29
N ASP A 258 5.51 -8.95 -22.68
CA ASP A 258 4.12 -8.96 -23.12
C ASP A 258 3.71 -7.53 -23.53
N TYR A 259 3.22 -7.39 -24.76
CA TYR A 259 2.93 -6.11 -25.38
C TYR A 259 1.44 -5.96 -25.65
N PHE A 260 0.89 -4.78 -25.31
CA PHE A 260 -0.52 -4.50 -25.56
C PHE A 260 -0.75 -3.03 -25.93
N ILE A 261 -1.90 -2.76 -26.53
CA ILE A 261 -2.32 -1.44 -26.95
C ILE A 261 -3.73 -1.19 -26.47
N VAL A 262 -3.93 -0.02 -25.90
CA VAL A 262 -5.21 0.45 -25.40
C VAL A 262 -5.64 1.65 -26.24
N GLU A 263 -6.72 1.47 -27.00
CA GLU A 263 -7.35 2.58 -27.71
C GLU A 263 -8.35 3.29 -26.82
N SER A 264 -8.22 4.59 -26.67
CA SER A 264 -9.14 5.41 -25.87
C SER A 264 -9.68 6.58 -26.69
N LYS A 265 -10.98 6.83 -26.59
CA LYS A 265 -11.60 8.00 -27.21
C LYS A 265 -11.32 9.30 -26.44
N ILE A 266 -10.97 9.16 -25.16
CA ILE A 266 -10.79 10.30 -24.22
C ILE A 266 -9.31 10.59 -23.92
N ALA A 267 -8.36 9.77 -24.40
CA ALA A 267 -6.94 10.03 -24.16
C ALA A 267 -6.48 11.29 -24.92
N PRO A 268 -6.02 12.35 -24.22
CA PRO A 268 -5.60 13.59 -24.87
C PRO A 268 -4.22 13.46 -25.49
N VAL A 269 -3.39 12.56 -24.95
CA VAL A 269 -2.00 12.31 -25.36
C VAL A 269 -1.70 10.82 -25.33
N PRO A 270 -0.74 10.33 -26.12
CA PRO A 270 -0.27 8.96 -25.99
C PRO A 270 0.48 8.75 -24.68
N VAL A 271 0.43 7.52 -24.14
CA VAL A 271 1.18 7.13 -22.94
C VAL A 271 1.79 5.77 -23.15
N ILE A 272 3.09 5.66 -22.92
CA ILE A 272 3.84 4.40 -22.94
C ILE A 272 4.04 3.97 -21.46
N ALA A 273 3.77 2.72 -21.15
CA ALA A 273 4.01 2.14 -19.84
C ALA A 273 4.89 0.89 -19.94
N PHE A 274 5.88 0.78 -19.05
CA PHE A 274 6.65 -0.45 -18.82
C PHE A 274 6.45 -0.87 -17.38
N ASN A 275 6.21 -2.16 -17.14
CA ASN A 275 5.95 -2.65 -15.80
C ASN A 275 6.66 -3.97 -15.55
N TRP A 276 7.29 -4.10 -14.37
CA TRP A 276 8.00 -5.29 -13.93
C TRP A 276 7.47 -5.76 -12.58
N LEU A 277 7.62 -7.03 -12.28
CA LEU A 277 7.50 -7.56 -10.94
C LEU A 277 8.78 -7.18 -10.16
N GLY A 278 8.64 -6.31 -9.18
CA GLY A 278 9.73 -5.83 -8.36
C GLY A 278 9.98 -6.69 -7.11
N PRO A 279 10.89 -6.24 -6.23
CA PRO A 279 11.14 -6.89 -4.94
C PRO A 279 9.94 -6.80 -4.01
N ASP A 280 9.96 -7.59 -2.94
CA ASP A 280 9.00 -7.51 -1.84
C ASP A 280 9.68 -7.65 -0.47
N THR A 281 8.97 -7.27 0.59
CA THR A 281 9.51 -7.26 1.96
C THR A 281 9.61 -8.64 2.59
N ARG A 282 9.18 -9.71 1.93
CA ARG A 282 9.36 -11.12 2.38
C ARG A 282 10.62 -11.75 1.82
N ASN A 283 10.87 -11.51 0.53
CA ASN A 283 11.85 -12.29 -0.24
C ASN A 283 13.15 -11.52 -0.46
N ASP A 284 13.11 -10.17 -0.56
CA ASP A 284 14.29 -9.36 -0.84
C ASP A 284 14.17 -7.94 -0.26
N VAL A 285 14.23 -7.86 1.06
CA VAL A 285 14.13 -6.60 1.82
C VAL A 285 15.18 -5.57 1.37
N ALA A 286 16.42 -5.99 1.13
CA ALA A 286 17.48 -5.09 0.73
C ALA A 286 17.20 -4.41 -0.63
N ALA A 287 16.62 -5.17 -1.57
CA ALA A 287 16.27 -4.63 -2.88
C ALA A 287 15.09 -3.65 -2.82
N THR A 288 14.21 -3.69 -1.80
CA THR A 288 13.13 -2.70 -1.66
C THR A 288 13.66 -1.32 -1.37
N TYR A 289 14.69 -1.19 -0.51
CA TYR A 289 15.36 0.09 -0.27
C TYR A 289 16.08 0.60 -1.53
N ALA A 290 16.75 -0.30 -2.27
CA ALA A 290 17.41 0.06 -3.50
C ALA A 290 16.41 0.53 -4.57
N ALA A 291 15.22 -0.07 -4.64
CA ALA A 291 14.14 0.32 -5.53
C ALA A 291 13.64 1.74 -5.27
N ASP A 292 13.42 2.10 -3.99
CA ASP A 292 12.99 3.45 -3.60
C ASP A 292 14.07 4.49 -3.96
N LEU A 293 15.32 4.22 -3.61
CA LEU A 293 16.42 5.13 -3.93
C LEU A 293 16.62 5.26 -5.45
N PHE A 294 16.54 4.16 -6.20
CA PHE A 294 16.65 4.15 -7.65
C PHE A 294 15.55 4.99 -8.30
N SER A 295 14.29 4.79 -7.89
CA SER A 295 13.14 5.54 -8.42
C SER A 295 13.29 7.03 -8.15
N THR A 296 13.75 7.40 -6.94
CA THR A 296 14.00 8.80 -6.57
C THR A 296 15.09 9.44 -7.42
N ILE A 297 16.18 8.70 -7.74
CA ILE A 297 17.25 9.22 -8.61
C ILE A 297 16.75 9.41 -10.05
N ILE A 298 16.04 8.43 -10.61
CA ILE A 298 15.49 8.53 -11.97
C ILE A 298 14.54 9.73 -12.11
N GLY A 299 13.75 10.02 -11.07
CA GLY A 299 12.82 11.16 -11.03
C GLY A 299 13.48 12.54 -10.94
N GLN A 300 14.80 12.64 -10.70
CA GLN A 300 15.47 13.94 -10.65
C GLN A 300 15.54 14.58 -12.03
N ASN A 301 15.31 15.90 -12.12
CA ASN A 301 15.49 16.66 -13.37
C ASN A 301 16.91 16.52 -13.92
N ALA A 302 17.92 16.42 -13.07
CA ALA A 302 19.32 16.26 -13.43
C ALA A 302 19.70 14.83 -13.85
N SER A 303 18.78 13.83 -13.77
CA SER A 303 19.07 12.45 -14.14
C SER A 303 19.38 12.31 -15.63
N LYS A 304 20.23 11.34 -16.00
CA LYS A 304 20.46 10.99 -17.42
C LYS A 304 19.17 10.62 -18.12
N PHE A 305 18.24 9.96 -17.39
CA PHE A 305 16.94 9.56 -17.90
C PHE A 305 16.09 10.76 -18.30
N ASN A 306 15.95 11.72 -17.39
CA ASN A 306 15.16 12.92 -17.64
C ASN A 306 15.74 13.79 -18.76
N LYS A 307 17.07 14.00 -18.75
CA LYS A 307 17.78 14.73 -19.82
C LYS A 307 17.61 14.09 -21.18
N ALA A 308 17.72 12.76 -21.27
CA ALA A 308 17.60 12.04 -22.54
C ALA A 308 16.18 12.06 -23.11
N LEU A 309 15.16 12.20 -22.30
CA LEU A 309 13.77 12.08 -22.70
C LEU A 309 13.02 13.42 -22.67
N VAL A 310 13.09 14.15 -21.55
CA VAL A 310 12.33 15.39 -21.36
C VAL A 310 13.10 16.60 -21.93
N ASP A 311 14.35 16.82 -21.53
CA ASP A 311 15.15 17.95 -22.01
C ASP A 311 15.41 17.88 -23.52
N SER A 312 15.49 16.67 -24.09
CA SER A 312 15.61 16.44 -25.54
C SER A 312 14.29 16.71 -26.32
N GLY A 313 13.17 16.89 -25.62
CA GLY A 313 11.85 17.08 -26.22
C GLY A 313 11.26 15.81 -26.85
N LEU A 314 11.76 14.61 -26.47
CA LEU A 314 11.17 13.33 -26.87
C LEU A 314 9.95 12.97 -26.03
N ALA A 315 9.97 13.31 -24.75
CA ALA A 315 8.84 13.12 -23.84
C ALA A 315 8.41 14.46 -23.22
N LEU A 316 7.14 14.56 -22.88
CA LEU A 316 6.58 15.65 -22.10
C LEU A 316 6.77 15.38 -20.59
N GLN A 317 6.70 14.10 -20.19
CA GLN A 317 6.84 13.67 -18.81
C GLN A 317 7.33 12.22 -18.77
N VAL A 318 8.13 11.93 -17.74
CA VAL A 318 8.54 10.57 -17.37
C VAL A 318 8.37 10.38 -15.86
N ASN A 319 7.97 9.19 -15.46
CA ASN A 319 7.89 8.81 -14.05
C ASN A 319 8.22 7.34 -13.89
N LEU A 320 9.24 7.02 -13.11
CA LEU A 320 9.53 5.67 -12.67
C LEU A 320 9.21 5.58 -11.18
N SER A 321 8.37 4.66 -10.81
CA SER A 321 7.93 4.43 -9.43
C SER A 321 8.09 2.96 -9.06
N TYR A 322 8.26 2.72 -7.78
CA TYR A 322 8.17 1.42 -7.15
C TYR A 322 7.26 1.52 -5.95
N GLN A 323 6.43 0.53 -5.74
CA GLN A 323 5.59 0.42 -4.55
C GLN A 323 6.07 -0.72 -3.68
N THR A 324 6.59 -0.40 -2.51
CA THR A 324 6.96 -1.42 -1.53
C THR A 324 5.73 -2.18 -1.06
N ALA A 325 5.77 -3.50 -1.18
CA ALA A 325 4.69 -4.40 -0.81
C ALA A 325 5.25 -5.65 -0.11
N LYS A 326 4.42 -6.33 0.64
CA LYS A 326 4.74 -7.64 1.22
C LYS A 326 4.70 -8.75 0.18
N PHE A 327 3.81 -8.62 -0.80
CA PHE A 327 3.62 -9.62 -1.86
C PHE A 327 3.84 -8.97 -3.23
N THR A 328 5.07 -8.99 -3.69
CA THR A 328 5.55 -8.48 -4.96
C THR A 328 5.11 -7.04 -5.26
N GLY A 329 6.02 -6.10 -5.11
CA GLY A 329 5.81 -4.69 -5.46
C GLY A 329 5.91 -4.49 -6.96
N PRO A 330 5.04 -3.68 -7.59
CA PRO A 330 5.20 -3.30 -8.99
C PRO A 330 6.30 -2.25 -9.15
N ILE A 331 7.11 -2.39 -10.21
CA ILE A 331 7.94 -1.33 -10.76
C ILE A 331 7.21 -0.82 -11.99
N GLN A 332 6.93 0.48 -12.06
CA GLN A 332 6.19 1.09 -13.16
C GLN A 332 6.95 2.28 -13.73
N LEU A 333 7.18 2.26 -15.04
CA LEU A 333 7.68 3.39 -15.79
C LEU A 333 6.57 3.90 -16.72
N ILE A 334 6.13 5.14 -16.49
CA ILE A 334 5.16 5.86 -17.31
C ILE A 334 5.90 6.94 -18.09
N VAL A 335 5.69 7.00 -19.37
CA VAL A 335 6.25 8.00 -20.26
C VAL A 335 5.13 8.61 -21.08
N VAL A 336 5.03 9.93 -21.07
CA VAL A 336 4.14 10.70 -21.96
C VAL A 336 5.00 11.21 -23.12
N PRO A 337 5.04 10.52 -24.26
CA PRO A 337 5.87 10.94 -25.37
C PRO A 337 5.34 12.22 -26.04
N ASN A 338 6.21 12.97 -26.68
CA ASN A 338 5.78 13.99 -27.63
C ASN A 338 4.97 13.32 -28.75
N PRO A 339 3.73 13.74 -29.03
CA PRO A 339 2.87 13.07 -30.02
C PRO A 339 3.46 12.99 -31.44
N SER A 340 4.43 13.86 -31.78
CA SER A 340 5.13 13.83 -33.07
C SER A 340 6.35 12.91 -33.10
N LYS A 341 6.80 12.36 -31.93
CA LYS A 341 8.07 11.63 -31.77
C LYS A 341 7.90 10.31 -30.99
N ILE A 342 6.75 9.66 -31.09
CA ILE A 342 6.39 8.51 -30.23
C ILE A 342 7.39 7.34 -30.42
N LYS A 343 7.81 7.03 -31.67
CA LYS A 343 8.76 5.95 -31.96
C LYS A 343 10.17 6.27 -31.47
N GLU A 344 10.62 7.49 -31.70
CA GLU A 344 11.92 7.97 -31.22
C GLU A 344 12.00 7.98 -29.71
N CYS A 345 10.91 8.39 -29.06
CA CYS A 345 10.79 8.33 -27.62
C CYS A 345 10.89 6.88 -27.10
N LEU A 346 10.16 5.93 -27.71
CA LEU A 346 10.26 4.51 -27.34
C LEU A 346 11.68 3.97 -27.47
N ALA A 347 12.37 4.27 -28.58
CA ALA A 347 13.74 3.84 -28.80
C ALA A 347 14.69 4.42 -27.73
N ALA A 348 14.55 5.71 -27.40
CA ALA A 348 15.33 6.35 -26.35
C ALA A 348 15.04 5.74 -24.97
N VAL A 349 13.78 5.43 -24.62
CA VAL A 349 13.42 4.73 -23.37
C VAL A 349 14.11 3.38 -23.28
N LYS A 350 14.03 2.55 -24.33
CA LYS A 350 14.71 1.25 -24.37
C LYS A 350 16.23 1.40 -24.20
N GLN A 351 16.84 2.37 -24.86
CA GLN A 351 18.26 2.67 -24.72
C GLN A 351 18.64 3.06 -23.28
N GLN A 352 17.83 3.90 -22.62
CA GLN A 352 18.08 4.27 -21.23
C GLN A 352 17.93 3.08 -20.28
N ILE A 353 16.90 2.26 -20.42
CA ILE A 353 16.71 1.04 -19.64
C ILE A 353 17.93 0.11 -19.79
N ALA A 354 18.46 -0.05 -21.00
CA ALA A 354 19.64 -0.87 -21.25
C ALA A 354 20.90 -0.39 -20.49
N GLN A 355 20.96 0.90 -20.13
CA GLN A 355 22.10 1.53 -19.44
C GLN A 355 21.93 1.65 -17.92
N PHE A 356 20.81 1.27 -17.33
CA PHE A 356 20.50 1.48 -15.91
C PHE A 356 21.53 0.88 -14.93
N ASP A 357 22.31 -0.10 -15.34
CA ASP A 357 23.40 -0.70 -14.56
C ASP A 357 24.81 -0.26 -15.00
N ALA A 358 24.93 0.72 -15.90
CA ALA A 358 26.23 1.24 -16.28
C ALA A 358 26.94 1.94 -15.11
N ALA A 359 28.27 1.83 -15.04
CA ALA A 359 29.05 2.32 -13.90
C ALA A 359 28.93 3.84 -13.70
N ASP A 360 28.68 4.59 -14.76
CA ASP A 360 28.59 6.05 -14.78
C ASP A 360 27.13 6.55 -14.92
N TYR A 361 26.12 5.65 -14.81
CA TYR A 361 24.73 6.06 -15.02
C TYR A 361 24.24 7.02 -13.93
N PHE A 362 24.65 6.82 -12.69
CA PHE A 362 24.34 7.68 -11.54
C PHE A 362 25.60 8.38 -11.04
N THR A 363 25.50 9.67 -10.72
CA THR A 363 26.56 10.41 -10.03
C THR A 363 26.45 10.28 -8.50
N ASP A 364 27.53 10.48 -7.78
CA ASP A 364 27.50 10.47 -6.30
C ASP A 364 26.62 11.59 -5.76
N GLU A 365 26.59 12.74 -6.44
CA GLU A 365 25.71 13.86 -6.10
C GLU A 365 24.23 13.49 -6.25
N GLN A 366 23.84 12.79 -7.31
CA GLN A 366 22.46 12.32 -7.52
C GLN A 366 22.04 11.34 -6.43
N ILE A 367 22.93 10.41 -6.06
CA ILE A 367 22.69 9.46 -4.97
C ILE A 367 22.52 10.19 -3.63
N ALA A 368 23.42 11.12 -3.32
CA ALA A 368 23.36 11.90 -2.09
C ALA A 368 22.09 12.77 -2.02
N THR A 369 21.69 13.37 -3.14
CA THR A 369 20.47 14.18 -3.25
C THR A 369 19.22 13.34 -3.04
N ALA A 370 19.13 12.14 -3.64
CA ALA A 370 17.99 11.24 -3.45
C ALA A 370 17.87 10.75 -1.99
N LYS A 371 19.00 10.43 -1.33
CA LYS A 371 19.00 10.08 0.10
C LYS A 371 18.46 11.22 0.97
N ARG A 372 18.89 12.47 0.72
CA ARG A 372 18.35 13.64 1.43
C ARG A 372 16.87 13.86 1.16
N GLN A 373 16.41 13.66 -0.09
CA GLN A 373 15.01 13.78 -0.43
C GLN A 373 14.13 12.79 0.36
N LEU A 374 14.53 11.51 0.40
CA LEU A 374 13.84 10.49 1.19
C LEU A 374 13.83 10.78 2.69
N GLU A 375 14.90 11.39 3.22
CA GLU A 375 14.96 11.84 4.62
C GLU A 375 13.98 13.01 4.89
N ILE A 376 13.90 13.97 3.98
CA ILE A 376 12.95 15.09 4.07
C ILE A 376 11.51 14.59 3.99
N ASP A 377 11.21 13.72 3.04
CA ASP A 377 9.86 13.16 2.86
C ASP A 377 9.43 12.38 4.11
N ARG A 378 10.35 11.62 4.69
CA ARG A 378 10.13 10.91 5.96
C ARG A 378 9.84 11.84 7.13
N THR A 379 10.52 12.99 7.20
CA THR A 379 10.28 13.99 8.24
C THR A 379 8.90 14.63 8.08
N ARG A 380 8.51 14.93 6.84
CA ARG A 380 7.19 15.49 6.53
C ARG A 380 6.03 14.56 6.87
N GLU A 381 6.20 13.24 6.72
CA GLU A 381 5.18 12.27 7.12
C GLU A 381 4.80 12.39 8.61
N GLN A 382 5.68 12.94 9.44
CA GLN A 382 5.50 13.08 10.89
C GLN A 382 4.85 14.42 11.31
N GLU A 383 4.61 15.35 10.38
CA GLU A 383 4.08 16.69 10.70
C GLU A 383 2.68 16.64 11.33
N ALA A 384 1.83 15.68 10.93
CA ALA A 384 0.49 15.54 11.46
C ALA A 384 0.30 14.15 12.08
N THR A 385 0.27 14.08 13.39
CA THR A 385 0.13 12.82 14.15
C THR A 385 -1.10 12.03 13.74
N SER A 386 -2.22 12.70 13.42
CA SER A 386 -3.44 12.06 12.93
C SER A 386 -3.27 11.37 11.57
N SER A 387 -2.38 11.86 10.72
CA SER A 387 -2.03 11.25 9.43
C SER A 387 -0.92 10.22 9.57
N TYR A 388 -0.04 10.40 10.55
CA TYR A 388 1.12 9.54 10.78
C TYR A 388 0.73 8.11 11.19
N VAL A 389 -0.40 7.95 11.89
CA VAL A 389 -0.94 6.61 12.22
C VAL A 389 -1.17 5.75 10.97
N HIS A 390 -1.61 6.37 9.87
CA HIS A 390 -1.87 5.67 8.61
C HIS A 390 -0.58 5.15 7.97
N THR A 391 0.49 5.94 8.02
CA THR A 391 1.82 5.53 7.55
C THR A 391 2.34 4.35 8.37
N VAL A 392 2.25 4.42 9.68
CA VAL A 392 2.74 3.36 10.56
C VAL A 392 1.98 2.05 10.36
N SER A 393 0.65 2.10 10.28
CA SER A 393 -0.18 0.91 10.05
C SER A 393 0.04 0.30 8.66
N PHE A 394 0.30 1.13 7.63
CA PHE A 394 0.68 0.64 6.31
C PHE A 394 1.96 -0.20 6.39
N TRP A 395 3.00 0.31 7.03
CA TRP A 395 4.26 -0.42 7.17
C TRP A 395 4.14 -1.68 8.03
N TRP A 396 3.29 -1.65 9.06
CA TRP A 396 2.98 -2.85 9.83
C TRP A 396 2.33 -3.96 8.98
N CYS A 397 1.49 -3.60 8.01
CA CYS A 397 0.86 -4.54 7.09
C CYS A 397 1.81 -5.02 5.99
N SER A 398 2.47 -4.07 5.30
CA SER A 398 3.26 -4.34 4.08
C SER A 398 4.71 -4.72 4.36
N ALA A 399 5.16 -4.54 5.60
CA ALA A 399 6.49 -4.94 6.06
C ALA A 399 6.46 -5.32 7.55
N THR A 400 7.18 -4.54 8.37
CA THR A 400 7.18 -4.59 9.84
C THR A 400 7.45 -3.19 10.39
N LEU A 401 7.18 -2.96 11.68
CA LEU A 401 7.58 -1.71 12.35
C LEU A 401 9.11 -1.54 12.37
N ASP A 402 9.86 -2.63 12.47
CA ASP A 402 11.34 -2.59 12.40
C ASP A 402 11.83 -2.15 11.01
N TYR A 403 11.20 -2.63 9.93
CA TYR A 403 11.48 -2.14 8.57
C TYR A 403 11.30 -0.63 8.51
N TYR A 404 10.18 -0.14 9.00
CA TYR A 404 9.86 1.27 9.02
C TYR A 404 10.85 2.09 9.85
N ALA A 405 11.17 1.65 11.07
CA ALA A 405 12.06 2.33 11.98
C ALA A 405 13.51 2.43 11.46
N ASN A 406 13.98 1.39 10.76
CA ASN A 406 15.33 1.32 10.22
C ASN A 406 15.45 1.78 8.76
N TYR A 407 14.36 2.28 8.16
CA TYR A 407 14.31 2.62 6.73
C TYR A 407 15.42 3.59 6.31
N LEU A 408 15.52 4.75 6.98
CA LEU A 408 16.53 5.77 6.62
C LEU A 408 17.95 5.28 6.82
N GLU A 409 18.22 4.50 7.88
CA GLU A 409 19.55 3.94 8.13
C GLU A 409 19.96 2.94 7.03
N ASN A 410 19.00 2.18 6.50
CA ASN A 410 19.25 1.26 5.39
C ASN A 410 19.40 2.02 4.06
N ILE A 411 18.63 3.06 3.81
CA ILE A 411 18.81 3.95 2.65
C ILE A 411 20.21 4.61 2.69
N LYS A 412 20.67 5.09 3.84
CA LYS A 412 22.00 5.73 3.98
C LYS A 412 23.15 4.79 3.64
N LYS A 413 23.01 3.48 3.92
CA LYS A 413 24.04 2.46 3.64
C LYS A 413 24.15 2.08 2.18
N LEU A 414 23.12 2.31 1.36
CA LEU A 414 23.10 1.92 -0.05
C LEU A 414 24.24 2.56 -0.84
N THR A 415 24.83 1.78 -1.73
CA THR A 415 25.90 2.16 -2.63
C THR A 415 25.45 2.22 -4.07
N ARG A 416 26.28 2.71 -4.97
CA ARG A 416 26.05 2.65 -6.41
C ARG A 416 25.91 1.21 -6.90
N GLU A 417 26.70 0.29 -6.35
CA GLU A 417 26.65 -1.13 -6.69
C GLU A 417 25.30 -1.76 -6.36
N ASP A 418 24.69 -1.37 -5.24
CA ASP A 418 23.34 -1.84 -4.87
C ASP A 418 22.29 -1.42 -5.90
N LEU A 419 22.38 -0.18 -6.40
CA LEU A 419 21.50 0.32 -7.46
C LEU A 419 21.70 -0.43 -8.78
N GLN A 420 22.96 -0.71 -9.14
CA GLN A 420 23.28 -1.51 -10.35
C GLN A 420 22.78 -2.95 -10.22
N ASN A 421 22.96 -3.56 -9.04
CA ASN A 421 22.47 -4.91 -8.76
C ASN A 421 20.94 -4.96 -8.82
N TYR A 422 20.25 -3.96 -8.27
CA TYR A 422 18.80 -3.82 -8.37
C TYR A 422 18.36 -3.71 -9.85
N ALA A 423 18.96 -2.81 -10.63
CA ALA A 423 18.63 -2.63 -12.04
C ALA A 423 18.84 -3.91 -12.85
N ARG A 424 19.96 -4.62 -12.64
CA ARG A 424 20.24 -5.92 -13.29
C ARG A 424 19.20 -6.97 -12.91
N LYS A 425 18.92 -7.11 -11.60
CA LYS A 425 18.08 -8.20 -11.07
C LYS A 425 16.60 -8.02 -11.40
N TYR A 426 16.06 -6.78 -11.30
CA TYR A 426 14.62 -6.54 -11.34
C TYR A 426 14.13 -5.86 -12.61
N ILE A 427 15.01 -5.23 -13.41
CA ILE A 427 14.61 -4.53 -14.61
C ILE A 427 15.21 -5.21 -15.86
N LYS A 428 16.54 -5.25 -15.98
CA LYS A 428 17.22 -5.70 -17.22
C LYS A 428 17.08 -7.20 -17.49
N SER A 429 17.15 -8.05 -16.46
CA SER A 429 17.07 -9.51 -16.60
C SER A 429 15.64 -10.07 -16.53
N LYS A 430 14.63 -9.21 -16.43
CA LYS A 430 13.25 -9.63 -16.28
C LYS A 430 12.41 -9.31 -17.51
N ALA A 431 11.52 -10.22 -17.83
CA ALA A 431 10.45 -9.91 -18.75
C ALA A 431 9.48 -8.89 -18.10
N TYR A 432 8.84 -8.10 -18.91
CA TYR A 432 8.00 -6.97 -18.52
C TYR A 432 6.75 -6.89 -19.38
N THR A 433 5.74 -6.18 -18.90
CA THR A 433 4.66 -5.74 -19.78
C THR A 433 4.98 -4.35 -20.33
N ALA A 434 4.65 -4.12 -21.61
CA ALA A 434 4.71 -2.79 -22.18
C ALA A 434 3.42 -2.46 -22.93
N GLY A 435 2.75 -1.39 -22.47
CA GLY A 435 1.49 -0.91 -22.98
C GLY A 435 1.60 0.46 -23.65
N LEU A 436 0.83 0.66 -24.70
CA LEU A 436 0.61 1.95 -25.33
C LEU A 436 -0.86 2.34 -25.20
N LEU A 437 -1.14 3.42 -24.47
CA LEU A 437 -2.43 4.10 -24.55
C LEU A 437 -2.37 5.12 -25.68
N ILE A 438 -3.34 5.06 -26.58
CA ILE A 438 -3.37 5.96 -27.72
C ILE A 438 -4.80 6.37 -28.04
N ASN A 439 -4.97 7.62 -28.52
CA ASN A 439 -6.26 8.07 -29.04
C ASN A 439 -6.55 7.36 -30.36
N LYS A 440 -7.80 6.92 -30.52
CA LYS A 440 -8.26 6.22 -31.74
C LYS A 440 -7.92 6.96 -33.03
N GLY A 441 -7.97 8.29 -33.04
CA GLY A 441 -7.61 9.13 -34.20
C GLY A 441 -6.10 9.17 -34.52
N MET A 442 -5.24 8.66 -33.62
CA MET A 442 -3.79 8.60 -33.80
C MET A 442 -3.27 7.20 -34.21
N VAL A 443 -4.13 6.16 -34.16
CA VAL A 443 -3.76 4.76 -34.40
C VAL A 443 -3.04 4.59 -35.75
N ALA A 444 -3.57 5.17 -36.82
CA ALA A 444 -2.98 5.07 -38.17
C ALA A 444 -1.56 5.67 -38.26
N LYS A 445 -1.21 6.65 -37.40
CA LYS A 445 0.09 7.31 -37.36
C LYS A 445 1.16 6.48 -36.66
N VAL A 446 0.75 5.64 -35.71
CA VAL A 446 1.67 4.88 -34.85
C VAL A 446 1.87 3.45 -35.31
N LYS A 447 0.96 2.91 -36.16
CA LYS A 447 0.93 1.48 -36.53
C LYS A 447 1.05 0.56 -35.33
N PRO A 448 0.02 0.52 -34.46
CA PRO A 448 0.11 -0.10 -33.13
C PRO A 448 0.60 -1.53 -33.13
N GLU A 449 0.26 -2.34 -34.14
CA GLU A 449 0.61 -3.76 -34.26
C GLU A 449 2.13 -3.99 -34.37
N GLU A 450 2.87 -2.98 -34.85
CA GLU A 450 4.32 -3.04 -35.07
C GLU A 450 5.09 -2.23 -34.01
N PHE A 451 4.38 -1.44 -33.19
CA PHE A 451 4.97 -0.38 -32.35
C PHE A 451 6.10 -0.89 -31.45
N PHE A 452 5.87 -1.99 -30.72
CA PHE A 452 6.85 -2.55 -29.78
C PHE A 452 7.82 -3.53 -30.44
N LYS A 453 7.61 -3.93 -31.71
CA LYS A 453 8.47 -4.87 -32.44
C LYS A 453 9.59 -4.18 -33.20
N ALA A 454 9.50 -2.87 -33.43
CA ALA A 454 10.58 -2.12 -34.02
C ALA A 454 11.77 -2.09 -33.07
N ASP A 455 12.87 -2.71 -33.45
CA ASP A 455 14.15 -2.72 -32.73
C ASP A 455 14.81 -1.34 -32.78
#